data_a1a46b39b35d36ce0520ec8baeeb1b31
#
_entry.id   a1a46b39b35d36ce0520ec8baeeb1b31
#
_cell.length_a   1.000
_cell.length_b   1.000
_cell.length_c   1.000
_cell.angle_alpha   90.00
_cell.angle_beta   90.00
_cell.angle_gamma   90.00
#
_symmetry.space_group_name_H-M   'P 1'
#
loop_
_entity.id
_entity.type
_entity.pdbx_description
1 polymer ?
#
loop_
_entity_poly.entity_id
_entity_poly.type
_entity_poly.pdbx_seq_one_letter_code
_entity_poly.pdbx_strand_id
1 'polypeptide(L)'
;DGQPVVFDLQLEAEILGCELYWVDNSPPSVATHPLAGVAEIPQKSIAPSDGRLPIVLDAMRALKKEVGDHTALYGLITGPLTIASHLRGTEIFMNMIRQPDYVKALLAYVTECALQVQKMYIDAGMDVIAFVDPLVSQISPKHFTQYLAEPYVQLFASTRQQGAFSSFFVCGDATKNIEVMCQTKPDSIAVDENIVMVDAKKITDQYNVTLCGNIPLTTKMLLGNQQDNM
;
A
#
# COMPACT_ATOMS: atom_id res chain seq x y z
N ASP A 1 -15.68 14.40 0.54
CA ASP A 1 -14.82 13.90 1.61
C ASP A 1 -14.48 12.45 1.33
N GLY A 2 -13.34 11.97 1.85
CA GLY A 2 -12.88 10.58 1.72
C GLY A 2 -12.66 9.95 3.09
N GLN A 3 -13.06 8.70 3.26
CA GLN A 3 -12.94 7.96 4.52
C GLN A 3 -12.24 6.63 4.30
N PRO A 4 -11.03 6.40 4.89
CA PRO A 4 -10.45 5.08 4.94
C PRO A 4 -11.25 4.17 5.88
N VAL A 5 -11.48 2.93 5.44
CA VAL A 5 -12.28 1.97 6.21
C VAL A 5 -11.41 1.19 7.19
N VAL A 6 -10.28 0.69 6.70
CA VAL A 6 -9.29 -0.04 7.51
C VAL A 6 -7.90 0.45 7.14
N PHE A 7 -7.04 0.60 8.13
CA PHE A 7 -5.61 0.86 7.94
C PHE A 7 -4.82 -0.25 8.66
N ASP A 8 -4.50 -1.30 7.93
CA ASP A 8 -3.80 -2.48 8.45
C ASP A 8 -2.84 -3.01 7.38
N LEU A 9 -1.55 -2.81 7.60
CA LEU A 9 -0.50 -3.27 6.67
C LEU A 9 -0.06 -4.73 6.91
N GLN A 10 -0.70 -5.43 7.85
CA GLN A 10 -0.36 -6.79 8.22
C GLN A 10 -1.41 -7.82 7.81
N LEU A 11 -2.56 -7.38 7.30
CA LEU A 11 -3.68 -8.27 6.96
C LEU A 11 -3.29 -9.34 5.94
N GLU A 12 -2.70 -8.92 4.81
CA GLU A 12 -2.26 -9.86 3.77
C GLU A 12 -1.10 -10.73 4.26
N ALA A 13 -0.17 -10.16 5.02
CA ALA A 13 0.97 -10.89 5.57
C ALA A 13 0.53 -12.01 6.52
N GLU A 14 -0.45 -11.73 7.41
CA GLU A 14 -1.05 -12.72 8.31
C GLU A 14 -1.70 -13.87 7.52
N ILE A 15 -2.50 -13.55 6.51
CA ILE A 15 -3.13 -14.55 5.65
C ILE A 15 -2.08 -15.42 4.93
N LEU A 16 -0.96 -14.81 4.53
CA LEU A 16 0.14 -15.49 3.84
C LEU A 16 1.10 -16.22 4.78
N GLY A 17 0.83 -16.24 6.10
CA GLY A 17 1.51 -17.10 7.06
C GLY A 17 2.47 -16.39 8.00
N CYS A 18 2.53 -15.07 8.03
CA CYS A 18 3.22 -14.35 9.09
C CYS A 18 2.45 -14.47 10.41
N GLU A 19 3.14 -14.71 11.50
CA GLU A 19 2.60 -14.53 12.84
C GLU A 19 2.67 -13.04 13.20
N LEU A 20 1.65 -12.55 13.90
CA LEU A 20 1.58 -11.17 14.35
C LEU A 20 1.79 -11.07 15.86
N TYR A 21 2.54 -10.08 16.28
CA TYR A 21 2.65 -9.67 17.67
C TYR A 21 1.66 -8.53 17.94
N TRP A 22 0.71 -8.80 18.82
CA TRP A 22 -0.36 -7.87 19.20
C TRP A 22 -0.03 -7.16 20.51
N VAL A 23 -0.34 -5.88 20.56
CA VAL A 23 -0.22 -5.03 21.76
C VAL A 23 -1.47 -4.17 21.91
N ASP A 24 -1.82 -3.81 23.16
CA ASP A 24 -3.11 -3.16 23.44
C ASP A 24 -3.29 -1.76 22.82
N ASN A 25 -2.20 -1.02 22.59
CA ASN A 25 -2.25 0.40 22.25
C ASN A 25 -1.52 0.75 20.94
N SER A 26 -1.24 -0.22 20.08
CA SER A 26 -0.65 0.02 18.75
C SER A 26 -1.11 -1.03 17.74
N PRO A 27 -0.99 -0.73 16.43
CA PRO A 27 -1.19 -1.73 15.41
C PRO A 27 -0.29 -2.95 15.63
N PRO A 28 -0.70 -4.16 15.21
CA PRO A 28 0.14 -5.34 15.31
C PRO A 28 1.41 -5.18 14.46
N SER A 29 2.44 -5.92 14.81
CA SER A 29 3.68 -6.01 14.03
C SER A 29 3.94 -7.46 13.60
N VAL A 30 4.63 -7.63 12.46
CA VAL A 30 5.03 -8.95 11.99
C VAL A 30 6.10 -9.53 12.91
N ALA A 31 5.84 -10.72 13.45
CA ALA A 31 6.74 -11.44 14.36
C ALA A 31 7.59 -12.50 13.65
N THR A 32 7.06 -13.11 12.57
CA THR A 32 7.77 -14.17 11.82
C THR A 32 7.75 -13.89 10.33
N HIS A 33 8.76 -14.42 9.63
CA HIS A 33 8.93 -14.27 8.18
C HIS A 33 8.96 -15.66 7.54
N PRO A 34 7.81 -16.18 7.04
CA PRO A 34 7.71 -17.57 6.57
C PRO A 34 8.62 -17.90 5.38
N LEU A 35 9.09 -16.89 4.64
CA LEU A 35 10.01 -17.09 3.51
C LEU A 35 11.48 -16.75 3.85
N ALA A 36 11.80 -16.48 5.12
CA ALA A 36 13.19 -16.24 5.52
C ALA A 36 14.03 -17.50 5.22
N GLY A 37 15.10 -17.35 4.41
CA GLY A 37 15.95 -18.46 3.99
C GLY A 37 15.30 -19.47 3.03
N VAL A 38 14.01 -19.33 2.66
CA VAL A 38 13.28 -20.25 1.79
C VAL A 38 13.44 -19.83 0.32
N ALA A 39 13.79 -20.79 -0.54
CA ALA A 39 13.95 -20.53 -1.99
C ALA A 39 12.63 -20.68 -2.77
N GLU A 40 11.69 -21.46 -2.26
CA GLU A 40 10.41 -21.72 -2.93
C GLU A 40 9.40 -20.64 -2.58
N ILE A 41 8.71 -20.11 -3.60
CA ILE A 41 7.63 -19.15 -3.44
C ILE A 41 6.31 -19.93 -3.41
N PRO A 42 5.44 -19.71 -2.38
CA PRO A 42 4.18 -20.39 -2.28
C PRO A 42 3.24 -20.00 -3.43
N GLN A 43 2.23 -20.85 -3.67
CA GLN A 43 1.19 -20.62 -4.68
C GLN A 43 -0.19 -20.42 -4.01
N LYS A 44 -0.21 -19.93 -2.77
CA LYS A 44 -1.44 -19.69 -2.04
C LYS A 44 -2.18 -18.47 -2.61
N SER A 45 -3.45 -18.63 -2.93
CA SER A 45 -4.36 -17.54 -3.24
C SER A 45 -5.02 -17.00 -1.97
N ILE A 46 -5.45 -15.74 -2.00
CA ILE A 46 -6.24 -15.13 -0.91
C ILE A 46 -7.73 -15.23 -1.27
N ALA A 47 -8.52 -15.80 -0.37
CA ALA A 47 -9.97 -15.93 -0.50
C ALA A 47 -10.71 -14.99 0.47
N PRO A 48 -11.97 -14.61 0.16
CA PRO A 48 -12.77 -13.73 1.05
C PRO A 48 -13.00 -14.27 2.46
N SER A 49 -12.81 -15.58 2.65
CA SER A 49 -12.96 -16.28 3.94
C SER A 49 -11.68 -16.31 4.78
N ASP A 50 -10.55 -15.81 4.26
CA ASP A 50 -9.25 -15.97 4.90
C ASP A 50 -9.02 -14.92 5.99
N GLY A 51 -8.41 -15.36 7.09
CA GLY A 51 -8.01 -14.51 8.19
C GLY A 51 -9.11 -13.56 8.67
N ARG A 52 -8.80 -12.28 8.74
CA ARG A 52 -9.71 -11.22 9.16
C ARG A 52 -10.50 -10.56 8.01
N LEU A 53 -10.31 -11.01 6.74
CA LEU A 53 -11.01 -10.46 5.58
C LEU A 53 -12.54 -10.44 5.71
N PRO A 54 -13.22 -11.48 6.25
CA PRO A 54 -14.67 -11.43 6.41
C PRO A 54 -15.14 -10.21 7.20
N ILE A 55 -14.47 -9.90 8.31
CA ILE A 55 -14.80 -8.74 9.18
C ILE A 55 -14.55 -7.43 8.43
N VAL A 56 -13.43 -7.32 7.73
CA VAL A 56 -13.07 -6.14 6.94
C VAL A 56 -14.09 -5.88 5.83
N LEU A 57 -14.43 -6.92 5.06
CA LEU A 57 -15.39 -6.82 3.97
C LEU A 57 -16.81 -6.48 4.46
N ASP A 58 -17.21 -6.99 5.61
CA ASP A 58 -18.50 -6.67 6.21
C ASP A 58 -18.55 -5.21 6.70
N ALA A 59 -17.45 -4.71 7.30
CA ALA A 59 -17.33 -3.30 7.66
C ALA A 59 -17.39 -2.38 6.43
N MET A 60 -16.71 -2.74 5.34
CA MET A 60 -16.75 -2.01 4.07
C MET A 60 -18.16 -1.92 3.51
N ARG A 61 -18.89 -3.04 3.44
CA ARG A 61 -20.29 -3.07 2.97
C ARG A 61 -21.22 -2.25 3.85
N ALA A 62 -21.04 -2.33 5.17
CA ALA A 62 -21.84 -1.56 6.12
C ALA A 62 -21.64 -0.05 5.92
N LEU A 63 -20.38 0.42 5.84
CA LEU A 63 -20.07 1.83 5.60
C LEU A 63 -20.55 2.29 4.22
N LYS A 64 -20.37 1.46 3.18
CA LYS A 64 -20.89 1.79 1.84
C LYS A 64 -22.39 2.05 1.86
N LYS A 65 -23.13 1.25 2.61
CA LYS A 65 -24.59 1.41 2.77
C LYS A 65 -24.97 2.69 3.52
N GLU A 66 -24.20 3.04 4.55
CA GLU A 66 -24.55 4.16 5.46
C GLU A 66 -24.12 5.53 4.91
N VAL A 67 -22.95 5.61 4.27
CA VAL A 67 -22.37 6.91 3.89
C VAL A 67 -21.86 6.97 2.44
N GLY A 68 -21.93 5.86 1.69
CA GLY A 68 -21.31 5.75 0.36
C GLY A 68 -21.99 6.56 -0.76
N ASP A 69 -23.09 7.22 -0.49
CA ASP A 69 -23.77 8.14 -1.42
C ASP A 69 -23.18 9.58 -1.38
N HIS A 70 -22.45 9.93 -0.33
CA HIS A 70 -21.88 11.27 -0.13
C HIS A 70 -20.42 11.27 0.36
N THR A 71 -19.83 10.11 0.62
CA THR A 71 -18.45 9.98 1.08
C THR A 71 -17.71 8.90 0.27
N ALA A 72 -16.60 9.26 -0.35
CA ALA A 72 -15.73 8.30 -1.03
C ALA A 72 -15.05 7.38 -0.01
N LEU A 73 -15.15 6.08 -0.19
CA LEU A 73 -14.58 5.08 0.72
C LEU A 73 -13.29 4.52 0.16
N TYR A 74 -12.26 4.48 1.02
CA TYR A 74 -10.93 4.00 0.68
C TYR A 74 -10.69 2.61 1.26
N GLY A 75 -10.38 1.64 0.40
CA GLY A 75 -9.79 0.37 0.77
C GLY A 75 -8.27 0.47 0.72
N LEU A 76 -7.59 0.19 1.84
CA LEU A 76 -6.13 0.23 1.90
C LEU A 76 -5.57 -1.19 1.81
N ILE A 77 -4.62 -1.36 0.90
CA ILE A 77 -3.93 -2.63 0.63
C ILE A 77 -2.45 -2.41 0.84
N THR A 78 -1.79 -3.36 1.47
CA THR A 78 -0.33 -3.32 1.61
C THR A 78 0.35 -3.41 0.25
N GLY A 79 1.30 -2.53 -0.02
CA GLY A 79 2.03 -2.54 -1.28
C GLY A 79 2.96 -3.74 -1.44
N PRO A 80 3.28 -4.12 -2.70
CA PRO A 80 4.03 -5.34 -3.00
C PRO A 80 5.38 -5.46 -2.29
N LEU A 81 6.15 -4.38 -2.18
CA LEU A 81 7.46 -4.44 -1.52
C LEU A 81 7.31 -4.67 -0.01
N THR A 82 6.34 -4.05 0.61
CA THR A 82 6.06 -4.24 2.04
C THR A 82 5.56 -5.65 2.33
N ILE A 83 4.63 -6.21 1.52
CA ILE A 83 4.22 -7.62 1.67
C ILE A 83 5.42 -8.55 1.48
N ALA A 84 6.22 -8.35 0.43
CA ALA A 84 7.41 -9.17 0.19
C ALA A 84 8.40 -9.10 1.36
N SER A 85 8.58 -7.93 1.97
CA SER A 85 9.40 -7.76 3.17
C SER A 85 8.79 -8.43 4.40
N HIS A 86 7.47 -8.39 4.57
CA HIS A 86 6.81 -9.12 5.65
C HIS A 86 7.05 -10.63 5.53
N LEU A 87 6.99 -11.17 4.32
CA LEU A 87 7.22 -12.60 4.09
C LEU A 87 8.70 -12.99 4.18
N ARG A 88 9.62 -12.19 3.63
CA ARG A 88 11.06 -12.50 3.50
C ARG A 88 11.92 -11.94 4.63
N GLY A 89 11.41 -10.96 5.35
CA GLY A 89 12.22 -10.16 6.27
C GLY A 89 13.07 -9.12 5.53
N THR A 90 13.99 -8.48 6.25
CA THR A 90 14.90 -7.46 5.70
C THR A 90 15.88 -8.01 4.65
N GLU A 91 16.01 -9.33 4.54
CA GLU A 91 16.80 -9.98 3.50
C GLU A 91 16.36 -9.59 2.08
N ILE A 92 15.10 -9.15 1.90
CA ILE A 92 14.58 -8.74 0.58
C ILE A 92 15.47 -7.68 -0.08
N PHE A 93 16.02 -6.73 0.67
CA PHE A 93 16.90 -5.69 0.14
C PHE A 93 18.24 -6.24 -0.37
N MET A 94 18.81 -7.22 0.33
CA MET A 94 20.02 -7.92 -0.15
C MET A 94 19.72 -8.82 -1.32
N ASN A 95 18.53 -9.45 -1.34
CA ASN A 95 18.11 -10.31 -2.44
C ASN A 95 17.89 -9.51 -3.74
N MET A 96 17.50 -8.23 -3.70
CA MET A 96 17.45 -7.36 -4.89
C MET A 96 18.80 -7.30 -5.63
N ILE A 97 19.91 -7.48 -4.91
CA ILE A 97 21.27 -7.47 -5.49
C ILE A 97 21.74 -8.88 -5.82
N ARG A 98 21.53 -9.85 -4.91
CA ARG A 98 22.12 -11.18 -5.00
C ARG A 98 21.25 -12.21 -5.71
N GLN A 99 19.92 -12.02 -5.69
CA GLN A 99 18.92 -12.95 -6.20
C GLN A 99 17.78 -12.21 -6.93
N PRO A 100 18.09 -11.42 -7.97
CA PRO A 100 17.12 -10.56 -8.62
C PRO A 100 15.90 -11.31 -9.18
N ASP A 101 16.10 -12.52 -9.71
CA ASP A 101 15.01 -13.31 -10.27
C ASP A 101 14.06 -13.83 -9.17
N TYR A 102 14.59 -14.21 -8.01
CA TYR A 102 13.78 -14.55 -6.84
C TYR A 102 12.91 -13.37 -6.40
N VAL A 103 13.49 -12.17 -6.31
CA VAL A 103 12.74 -10.97 -5.91
C VAL A 103 11.63 -10.66 -6.91
N LYS A 104 11.89 -10.74 -8.21
CA LYS A 104 10.87 -10.54 -9.24
C LYS A 104 9.73 -11.56 -9.12
N ALA A 105 10.07 -12.84 -8.92
CA ALA A 105 9.07 -13.88 -8.74
C ALA A 105 8.24 -13.69 -7.46
N LEU A 106 8.87 -13.30 -6.35
CA LEU A 106 8.16 -12.99 -5.11
C LEU A 106 7.25 -11.76 -5.27
N LEU A 107 7.72 -10.70 -5.92
CA LEU A 107 6.91 -9.51 -6.19
C LEU A 107 5.74 -9.83 -7.12
N ALA A 108 5.92 -10.66 -8.14
CA ALA A 108 4.82 -11.12 -9.00
C ALA A 108 3.76 -11.89 -8.18
N TYR A 109 4.19 -12.79 -7.30
CA TYR A 109 3.30 -13.54 -6.42
C TYR A 109 2.48 -12.63 -5.49
N VAL A 110 3.14 -11.72 -4.78
CA VAL A 110 2.41 -10.83 -3.84
C VAL A 110 1.55 -9.79 -4.58
N THR A 111 1.92 -9.43 -5.81
CA THR A 111 1.08 -8.57 -6.67
C THR A 111 -0.22 -9.28 -7.04
N GLU A 112 -0.15 -10.57 -7.37
CA GLU A 112 -1.35 -11.36 -7.64
C GLU A 112 -2.25 -11.46 -6.39
N CYS A 113 -1.66 -11.65 -5.20
CA CYS A 113 -2.39 -11.59 -3.93
C CYS A 113 -3.06 -10.22 -3.72
N ALA A 114 -2.35 -9.13 -3.99
CA ALA A 114 -2.90 -7.77 -3.89
C ALA A 114 -4.05 -7.53 -4.88
N LEU A 115 -3.98 -8.07 -6.10
CA LEU A 115 -5.07 -8.01 -7.07
C LEU A 115 -6.33 -8.74 -6.59
N GLN A 116 -6.17 -9.86 -5.89
CA GLN A 116 -7.30 -10.59 -5.31
C GLN A 116 -7.98 -9.77 -4.20
N VAL A 117 -7.21 -9.19 -3.29
CA VAL A 117 -7.74 -8.31 -2.23
C VAL A 117 -8.39 -7.06 -2.82
N GLN A 118 -7.74 -6.44 -3.81
CA GLN A 118 -8.26 -5.29 -4.55
C GLN A 118 -9.66 -5.57 -5.11
N LYS A 119 -9.83 -6.71 -5.77
CA LYS A 119 -11.13 -7.09 -6.32
C LYS A 119 -12.18 -7.22 -5.22
N MET A 120 -11.86 -7.86 -4.10
CA MET A 120 -12.78 -8.02 -2.97
C MET A 120 -13.21 -6.67 -2.38
N TYR A 121 -12.29 -5.72 -2.27
CA TYR A 121 -12.56 -4.38 -1.73
C TYR A 121 -13.44 -3.56 -2.68
N ILE A 122 -13.18 -3.64 -3.99
CA ILE A 122 -14.04 -2.98 -4.99
C ILE A 122 -15.44 -3.62 -4.99
N ASP A 123 -15.54 -4.94 -4.95
CA ASP A 123 -16.82 -5.67 -4.84
C ASP A 123 -17.57 -5.34 -3.53
N ALA A 124 -16.85 -4.97 -2.46
CA ALA A 124 -17.43 -4.52 -1.19
C ALA A 124 -17.83 -3.03 -1.21
N GLY A 125 -17.59 -2.31 -2.32
CA GLY A 125 -18.05 -0.95 -2.55
C GLY A 125 -17.01 0.15 -2.30
N MET A 126 -15.72 -0.17 -2.26
CA MET A 126 -14.68 0.85 -2.13
C MET A 126 -14.50 1.62 -3.43
N ASP A 127 -14.51 2.95 -3.33
CA ASP A 127 -14.41 3.87 -4.46
C ASP A 127 -12.94 4.12 -4.86
N VAL A 128 -12.04 4.03 -3.87
CA VAL A 128 -10.61 4.23 -4.05
C VAL A 128 -9.85 3.06 -3.44
N ILE A 129 -8.88 2.52 -4.17
CA ILE A 129 -7.91 1.55 -3.65
C ILE A 129 -6.57 2.25 -3.43
N ALA A 130 -6.15 2.33 -2.18
CA ALA A 130 -4.89 2.90 -1.78
C ALA A 130 -3.87 1.79 -1.49
N PHE A 131 -2.82 1.71 -2.32
CA PHE A 131 -1.68 0.82 -2.08
C PHE A 131 -0.66 1.54 -1.22
N VAL A 132 -0.45 1.04 -0.01
CA VAL A 132 0.41 1.64 1.01
C VAL A 132 1.73 0.88 1.07
N ASP A 133 2.81 1.50 0.61
CA ASP A 133 4.13 0.83 0.52
C ASP A 133 5.25 1.71 1.10
N PRO A 134 5.39 1.79 2.43
CA PRO A 134 6.39 2.61 3.09
C PRO A 134 7.82 2.32 2.64
N LEU A 135 8.11 1.07 2.28
CA LEU A 135 9.46 0.63 1.90
C LEU A 135 9.93 1.20 0.55
N VAL A 136 9.04 1.76 -0.26
CA VAL A 136 9.42 2.50 -1.47
C VAL A 136 10.32 3.70 -1.15
N SER A 137 10.16 4.34 0.01
CA SER A 137 11.04 5.42 0.46
C SER A 137 12.49 4.98 0.66
N GLN A 138 12.73 3.68 0.90
CA GLN A 138 14.04 3.12 1.25
C GLN A 138 14.84 2.61 0.05
N ILE A 139 14.24 2.53 -1.13
CA ILE A 139 14.90 2.05 -2.35
C ILE A 139 15.22 3.21 -3.32
N SER A 140 16.15 2.98 -4.23
CA SER A 140 16.48 3.95 -5.28
C SER A 140 15.44 3.93 -6.42
N PRO A 141 15.32 5.03 -7.20
CA PRO A 141 14.50 5.05 -8.42
C PRO A 141 14.83 3.93 -9.40
N LYS A 142 16.12 3.56 -9.49
CA LYS A 142 16.55 2.43 -10.33
C LYS A 142 15.96 1.11 -9.84
N HIS A 143 15.99 0.84 -8.54
CA HIS A 143 15.40 -0.37 -7.97
C HIS A 143 13.86 -0.34 -8.10
N PHE A 144 13.24 0.81 -7.89
CA PHE A 144 11.81 0.96 -8.13
C PHE A 144 11.44 0.58 -9.56
N THR A 145 12.11 1.16 -10.56
CA THR A 145 11.86 0.87 -11.98
C THR A 145 12.10 -0.60 -12.31
N GLN A 146 13.15 -1.21 -11.73
CA GLN A 146 13.53 -2.60 -12.01
C GLN A 146 12.54 -3.61 -11.41
N TYR A 147 11.95 -3.32 -10.25
CA TYR A 147 11.23 -4.31 -9.46
C TYR A 147 9.75 -3.99 -9.24
N LEU A 148 9.38 -2.73 -9.18
CA LEU A 148 8.05 -2.30 -8.76
C LEU A 148 7.24 -1.61 -9.85
N ALA A 149 7.86 -1.08 -10.89
CA ALA A 149 7.13 -0.33 -11.91
C ALA A 149 6.05 -1.20 -12.59
N GLU A 150 6.38 -2.42 -13.01
CA GLU A 150 5.44 -3.35 -13.65
C GLU A 150 4.32 -3.79 -12.69
N PRO A 151 4.60 -4.26 -11.45
CA PRO A 151 3.59 -4.51 -10.43
C PRO A 151 2.58 -3.36 -10.26
N TYR A 152 3.07 -2.13 -10.09
CA TYR A 152 2.18 -0.99 -9.88
C TYR A 152 1.38 -0.59 -11.11
N VAL A 153 1.97 -0.66 -12.31
CA VAL A 153 1.21 -0.48 -13.57
C VAL A 153 0.05 -1.47 -13.66
N GLN A 154 0.29 -2.74 -13.31
CA GLN A 154 -0.73 -3.79 -13.30
C GLN A 154 -1.83 -3.49 -12.28
N LEU A 155 -1.47 -3.16 -11.04
CA LEU A 155 -2.41 -2.86 -9.96
C LEU A 155 -3.31 -1.67 -10.31
N PHE A 156 -2.74 -0.56 -10.75
CA PHE A 156 -3.50 0.66 -11.08
C PHE A 156 -4.36 0.47 -12.34
N ALA A 157 -3.86 -0.24 -13.34
CA ALA A 157 -4.67 -0.57 -14.52
C ALA A 157 -5.88 -1.44 -14.15
N SER A 158 -5.68 -2.45 -13.30
CA SER A 158 -6.74 -3.31 -12.80
C SER A 158 -7.78 -2.53 -11.97
N THR A 159 -7.32 -1.60 -11.11
CA THR A 159 -8.23 -0.73 -10.34
C THR A 159 -9.16 0.06 -11.26
N ARG A 160 -8.60 0.73 -12.27
CA ARG A 160 -9.38 1.51 -13.24
C ARG A 160 -10.32 0.65 -14.09
N GLN A 161 -9.89 -0.53 -14.51
CA GLN A 161 -10.75 -1.46 -15.28
C GLN A 161 -11.97 -1.90 -14.48
N GLN A 162 -11.88 -1.94 -13.17
CA GLN A 162 -12.97 -2.27 -12.27
C GLN A 162 -13.80 -1.05 -11.82
N GLY A 163 -13.51 0.15 -12.35
CA GLY A 163 -14.28 1.37 -12.11
C GLY A 163 -13.94 2.10 -10.80
N ALA A 164 -12.85 1.76 -10.13
CA ALA A 164 -12.36 2.45 -8.94
C ALA A 164 -11.16 3.34 -9.26
N PHE A 165 -10.84 4.27 -8.36
CA PHE A 165 -9.64 5.10 -8.43
C PHE A 165 -8.48 4.46 -7.67
N SER A 166 -7.26 4.72 -8.12
CA SER A 166 -6.04 4.23 -7.49
C SER A 166 -5.30 5.34 -6.75
N SER A 167 -4.80 5.03 -5.56
CA SER A 167 -3.93 5.91 -4.80
C SER A 167 -2.64 5.18 -4.43
N PHE A 168 -1.49 5.82 -4.65
CA PHE A 168 -0.20 5.29 -4.24
C PHE A 168 0.27 6.02 -3.00
N PHE A 169 0.25 5.37 -1.85
CA PHE A 169 0.61 5.99 -0.58
C PHE A 169 1.99 5.51 -0.11
N VAL A 170 2.91 6.45 0.10
CA VAL A 170 4.26 6.18 0.61
C VAL A 170 4.55 7.06 1.81
N CYS A 171 4.84 6.42 2.95
CA CYS A 171 5.37 7.07 4.14
C CYS A 171 6.89 7.20 4.04
N GLY A 172 7.46 8.18 4.74
CA GLY A 172 8.88 8.48 4.72
C GLY A 172 9.33 9.34 3.54
N ASP A 173 10.61 9.62 3.45
CA ASP A 173 11.18 10.47 2.39
C ASP A 173 11.25 9.72 1.05
N ALA A 174 10.18 9.80 0.29
CA ALA A 174 10.08 9.27 -1.07
C ALA A 174 10.41 10.30 -2.16
N THR A 175 10.96 11.47 -1.82
CA THR A 175 11.22 12.57 -2.76
C THR A 175 11.87 12.11 -4.06
N LYS A 176 12.90 11.27 -3.97
CA LYS A 176 13.64 10.75 -5.14
C LYS A 176 12.83 9.80 -6.03
N ASN A 177 11.72 9.26 -5.51
CA ASN A 177 10.92 8.25 -6.20
C ASN A 177 9.61 8.81 -6.79
N ILE A 178 9.24 10.07 -6.49
CA ILE A 178 7.96 10.65 -6.93
C ILE A 178 7.79 10.54 -8.45
N GLU A 179 8.82 10.83 -9.23
CA GLU A 179 8.74 10.76 -10.68
C GLU A 179 8.49 9.35 -11.19
N VAL A 180 9.27 8.36 -10.72
CA VAL A 180 9.08 6.96 -11.12
C VAL A 180 7.77 6.38 -10.62
N MET A 181 7.25 6.85 -9.48
CA MET A 181 5.90 6.53 -9.01
C MET A 181 4.84 7.09 -9.97
N CYS A 182 4.94 8.35 -10.40
CA CYS A 182 4.03 8.95 -11.38
C CYS A 182 4.02 8.19 -12.72
N GLN A 183 5.17 7.68 -13.15
CA GLN A 183 5.30 6.90 -14.38
C GLN A 183 4.47 5.61 -14.36
N THR A 184 4.12 5.08 -13.19
CA THR A 184 3.20 3.93 -13.05
C THR A 184 1.73 4.30 -13.21
N LYS A 185 1.43 5.60 -13.35
CA LYS A 185 0.09 6.16 -13.64
C LYS A 185 -0.97 5.86 -12.57
N PRO A 186 -0.70 6.13 -11.27
CA PRO A 186 -1.78 6.17 -10.29
C PRO A 186 -2.69 7.37 -10.55
N ASP A 187 -3.93 7.35 -10.07
CA ASP A 187 -4.81 8.54 -10.11
C ASP A 187 -4.38 9.57 -9.07
N SER A 188 -3.81 9.11 -7.95
CA SER A 188 -3.22 9.98 -6.93
C SER A 188 -1.98 9.38 -6.28
N ILE A 189 -1.11 10.26 -5.77
CA ILE A 189 -0.02 9.91 -4.86
C ILE A 189 -0.29 10.59 -3.52
N ALA A 190 -0.25 9.83 -2.44
CA ALA A 190 -0.33 10.33 -1.08
C ALA A 190 1.06 10.23 -0.42
N VAL A 191 1.48 11.32 0.22
CA VAL A 191 2.81 11.43 0.83
C VAL A 191 2.71 11.97 2.26
N ASP A 192 3.73 11.69 3.07
CA ASP A 192 3.80 12.17 4.44
C ASP A 192 4.56 13.51 4.58
N GLU A 193 4.76 13.93 5.81
CA GLU A 193 5.38 15.20 6.20
C GLU A 193 6.82 15.39 5.75
N ASN A 194 7.52 14.34 5.34
CA ASN A 194 8.91 14.43 4.87
C ASN A 194 9.04 14.98 3.44
N ILE A 195 7.94 15.13 2.74
CA ILE A 195 7.91 15.58 1.35
C ILE A 195 7.60 17.08 1.26
N VAL A 196 8.41 17.81 0.51
CA VAL A 196 8.13 19.22 0.18
C VAL A 196 7.06 19.27 -0.91
N MET A 197 5.82 19.56 -0.51
CA MET A 197 4.64 19.50 -1.39
C MET A 197 4.77 20.34 -2.66
N VAL A 198 5.36 21.54 -2.57
CA VAL A 198 5.53 22.44 -3.73
C VAL A 198 6.43 21.80 -4.80
N ASP A 199 7.46 21.08 -4.41
CA ASP A 199 8.37 20.41 -5.35
C ASP A 199 7.76 19.11 -5.88
N ALA A 200 7.11 18.34 -5.03
CA ALA A 200 6.36 17.16 -5.44
C ALA A 200 5.26 17.53 -6.46
N LYS A 201 4.53 18.63 -6.23
CA LYS A 201 3.47 19.12 -7.12
C LYS A 201 3.97 19.43 -8.53
N LYS A 202 5.18 20.03 -8.66
CA LYS A 202 5.78 20.29 -9.97
C LYS A 202 6.00 19.02 -10.79
N ILE A 203 6.29 17.91 -10.11
CA ILE A 203 6.48 16.61 -10.77
C ILE A 203 5.12 16.01 -11.10
N THR A 204 4.23 15.88 -10.12
CA THR A 204 2.93 15.23 -10.31
C THR A 204 2.07 15.89 -11.37
N ASP A 205 2.17 17.23 -11.54
CA ASP A 205 1.47 17.98 -12.60
C ASP A 205 1.90 17.58 -14.01
N GLN A 206 3.19 17.25 -14.20
CA GLN A 206 3.69 16.80 -15.51
C GLN A 206 3.08 15.45 -15.93
N TYR A 207 2.65 14.64 -14.97
CA TYR A 207 2.06 13.32 -15.20
C TYR A 207 0.55 13.30 -15.04
N ASN A 208 -0.08 14.44 -14.74
CA ASN A 208 -1.50 14.55 -14.44
C ASN A 208 -1.95 13.63 -13.29
N VAL A 209 -1.14 13.56 -12.23
CA VAL A 209 -1.39 12.78 -11.02
C VAL A 209 -1.77 13.71 -9.88
N THR A 210 -2.85 13.38 -9.16
CA THR A 210 -3.27 14.15 -7.98
C THR A 210 -2.29 13.93 -6.83
N LEU A 211 -1.88 15.01 -6.15
CA LEU A 211 -1.04 14.94 -4.96
C LEU A 211 -1.86 15.15 -3.70
N CYS A 212 -1.75 14.23 -2.74
CA CYS A 212 -2.40 14.25 -1.44
C CYS A 212 -1.36 14.28 -0.31
N GLY A 213 -1.69 14.91 0.81
CA GLY A 213 -0.84 15.00 2.02
C GLY A 213 -0.76 16.45 2.44
N ASN A 214 0.07 16.87 3.34
CA ASN A 214 0.99 16.10 4.18
C ASN A 214 1.07 16.83 5.54
N ILE A 215 0.00 16.72 6.32
CA ILE A 215 -0.03 17.34 7.65
C ILE A 215 0.99 16.63 8.55
N PRO A 216 1.91 17.37 9.22
CA PRO A 216 2.89 16.77 10.11
C PRO A 216 2.24 16.07 11.30
N LEU A 217 2.38 14.75 11.37
CA LEU A 217 1.69 13.91 12.35
C LEU A 217 2.17 14.19 13.77
N THR A 218 3.47 14.18 13.99
CA THR A 218 4.04 14.32 15.34
C THR A 218 4.06 15.77 15.79
N THR A 219 4.56 16.68 14.99
CA THR A 219 4.80 18.07 15.41
C THR A 219 3.52 18.91 15.41
N LYS A 220 2.57 18.64 14.54
CA LYS A 220 1.34 19.41 14.40
C LYS A 220 0.12 18.68 14.95
N MET A 221 -0.17 17.47 14.46
CA MET A 221 -1.38 16.77 14.89
C MET A 221 -1.31 16.30 16.33
N LEU A 222 -0.19 15.71 16.77
CA LEU A 222 -0.06 15.17 18.11
C LEU A 222 0.32 16.23 19.16
N LEU A 223 1.33 17.07 18.86
CA LEU A 223 1.92 18.01 19.81
C LEU A 223 1.53 19.48 19.56
N GLY A 224 0.91 19.77 18.43
CA GLY A 224 0.44 21.10 18.06
C GLY A 224 -0.90 21.47 18.71
N ASN A 225 -1.24 22.75 18.63
CA ASN A 225 -2.52 23.26 19.06
C ASN A 225 -3.51 23.37 17.87
N GLN A 226 -4.74 23.83 18.12
CA GLN A 226 -5.77 23.96 17.09
C GLN A 226 -5.33 24.87 15.93
N GLN A 227 -4.59 25.96 16.18
CA GLN A 227 -4.13 26.87 15.13
C GLN A 227 -3.03 26.25 14.25
N ASP A 228 -2.24 25.34 14.79
CA ASP A 228 -1.23 24.61 14.03
C ASP A 228 -1.84 23.59 13.04
N ASN A 229 -3.12 23.23 13.25
CA ASN A 229 -3.85 22.23 12.47
C ASN A 229 -4.90 22.83 11.53
N MET A 230 -5.01 24.16 11.49
CA MET A 230 -5.89 24.92 10.59
C MET A 230 -5.12 25.59 9.47
#